data_08acdad1271afe69295a9a6f9b56663d
#
_entry.id   08acdad1271afe69295a9a6f9b56663d
#
_cell.length_a   1.000
_cell.length_b   1.000
_cell.length_c   1.000
_cell.angle_alpha   90.00
_cell.angle_beta   90.00
_cell.angle_gamma   90.00
#
_symmetry.space_group_name_H-M   'P 1'
#
loop_
_entity.id
_entity.type
_entity.pdbx_description
1 polymer ?
#
loop_
_entity_poly.entity_id
_entity_poly.type
_entity_poly.pdbx_seq_one_letter_code
_entity_poly.pdbx_strand_id
1 'polypeptide(L)'
;MAGLDSSVNQLLGKMRTSSQTGKGTFGEQAVFKICEQHCQTEGGILIHSYSYKTDKTQAGNIKKGESGQLYIENLGDYTEIDVLYISKYRVFPIEVKAYKSKQITLTDDGISGCYKTDKSPVHQNEMHCRHLYPYLYRGLPNGDTRYIIPLVCMVDKAQIVDSRSEWQKMYIKLCTLDSLDAFIRENNTPLECQLNLQLMDSLLREGMIKSERYLPPRM
;
A
#
# COMPACT_ATOMS: atom_id res chain seq x y z
N MET A 1 -24.39 9.19 -3.02
CA MET A 1 -23.03 8.89 -3.49
C MET A 1 -22.35 10.20 -3.87
N ALA A 2 -21.38 10.67 -3.08
CA ALA A 2 -20.54 11.79 -3.48
C ALA A 2 -19.66 11.29 -4.64
N GLY A 3 -19.79 11.91 -5.82
CA GLY A 3 -18.95 11.55 -6.96
C GLY A 3 -17.47 11.86 -6.67
N LEU A 4 -16.56 11.09 -7.27
CA LEU A 4 -15.14 11.39 -7.23
C LEU A 4 -14.89 12.83 -7.68
N ASP A 5 -14.02 13.53 -6.95
CA ASP A 5 -13.62 14.90 -7.27
C ASP A 5 -13.20 15.03 -8.75
N SER A 6 -13.46 16.19 -9.32
CA SER A 6 -13.12 16.49 -10.72
C SER A 6 -11.62 16.25 -11.04
N SER A 7 -10.75 16.48 -10.05
CA SER A 7 -9.30 16.25 -10.18
C SER A 7 -8.97 14.75 -10.31
N VAL A 8 -9.66 13.87 -9.58
CA VAL A 8 -9.51 12.40 -9.70
C VAL A 8 -10.02 11.93 -11.06
N ASN A 9 -11.17 12.45 -11.50
CA ASN A 9 -11.72 12.13 -12.83
C ASN A 9 -10.79 12.57 -13.97
N GLN A 10 -10.11 13.72 -13.83
CA GLN A 10 -9.12 14.18 -14.80
C GLN A 10 -7.90 13.25 -14.85
N LEU A 11 -7.40 12.78 -13.68
CA LEU A 11 -6.30 11.81 -13.60
C LEU A 11 -6.69 10.48 -14.26
N LEU A 12 -7.90 9.99 -14.02
CA LEU A 12 -8.43 8.78 -14.68
C LEU A 12 -8.50 8.94 -16.20
N GLY A 13 -8.88 10.13 -16.69
CA GLY A 13 -8.87 10.45 -18.11
C GLY A 13 -7.46 10.35 -18.72
N LYS A 14 -6.46 10.94 -18.05
CA LYS A 14 -5.04 10.87 -18.47
C LYS A 14 -4.50 9.43 -18.41
N MET A 15 -4.86 8.66 -17.38
CA MET A 15 -4.44 7.26 -17.25
C MET A 15 -4.92 6.40 -18.43
N ARG A 16 -6.14 6.62 -18.93
CA ARG A 16 -6.70 5.85 -20.06
C ARG A 16 -5.93 6.03 -21.37
N THR A 17 -5.28 7.17 -21.56
CA THR A 17 -4.54 7.53 -22.79
C THR A 17 -3.03 7.34 -22.69
N SER A 18 -2.51 6.99 -21.52
CA SER A 18 -1.07 6.94 -21.25
C SER A 18 -0.44 5.58 -21.55
N SER A 19 0.90 5.58 -21.68
CA SER A 19 1.74 4.37 -21.67
C SER A 19 1.60 3.61 -20.36
N GLN A 20 2.14 2.39 -20.26
CA GLN A 20 2.03 1.59 -19.03
C GLN A 20 2.68 2.28 -17.81
N THR A 21 3.87 2.86 -18.00
CA THR A 21 4.56 3.64 -16.95
C THR A 21 3.73 4.85 -16.55
N GLY A 22 3.17 5.58 -17.52
CA GLY A 22 2.28 6.70 -17.23
C GLY A 22 0.99 6.29 -16.49
N LYS A 23 0.46 5.08 -16.75
CA LYS A 23 -0.71 4.57 -16.01
C LYS A 23 -0.42 4.31 -14.55
N GLY A 24 0.75 3.76 -14.20
CA GLY A 24 1.21 3.59 -12.82
C GLY A 24 1.24 4.94 -12.11
N THR A 25 2.01 5.89 -12.62
CA THR A 25 2.16 7.22 -12.04
C THR A 25 0.82 7.95 -11.86
N PHE A 26 -0.08 7.93 -12.84
CA PHE A 26 -1.41 8.55 -12.70
C PHE A 26 -2.31 7.79 -11.73
N GLY A 27 -2.17 6.46 -11.65
CA GLY A 27 -2.89 5.64 -10.68
C GLY A 27 -2.50 5.98 -9.26
N GLU A 28 -1.20 6.07 -8.97
CA GLU A 28 -0.66 6.47 -7.67
C GLU A 28 -1.13 7.88 -7.27
N GLN A 29 -1.08 8.83 -8.21
CA GLN A 29 -1.59 10.18 -7.97
C GLN A 29 -3.09 10.21 -7.68
N ALA A 30 -3.89 9.36 -8.34
CA ALA A 30 -5.33 9.27 -8.07
C ALA A 30 -5.62 8.69 -6.69
N VAL A 31 -4.92 7.62 -6.30
CA VAL A 31 -4.97 7.04 -4.95
C VAL A 31 -4.56 8.06 -3.90
N PHE A 32 -3.44 8.76 -4.14
CA PHE A 32 -2.95 9.81 -3.24
C PHE A 32 -4.00 10.92 -3.04
N LYS A 33 -4.67 11.36 -4.11
CA LYS A 33 -5.71 12.40 -4.03
C LYS A 33 -6.92 11.97 -3.19
N ILE A 34 -7.36 10.71 -3.29
CA ILE A 34 -8.44 10.19 -2.45
C ILE A 34 -7.99 10.20 -0.97
N CYS A 35 -6.79 9.70 -0.68
CA CYS A 35 -6.25 9.72 0.68
C CYS A 35 -6.04 11.15 1.20
N GLU A 36 -5.66 12.11 0.32
CA GLU A 36 -5.50 13.52 0.67
C GLU A 36 -6.81 14.14 1.16
N GLN A 37 -7.95 13.80 0.54
CA GLN A 37 -9.27 14.26 0.99
C GLN A 37 -9.59 13.76 2.41
N HIS A 38 -9.32 12.48 2.71
CA HIS A 38 -9.45 11.94 4.06
C HIS A 38 -8.51 12.64 5.05
N CYS A 39 -7.25 12.82 4.67
CA CYS A 39 -6.26 13.49 5.51
C CYS A 39 -6.66 14.95 5.81
N GLN A 40 -7.25 15.66 4.84
CA GLN A 40 -7.74 17.04 5.02
C GLN A 40 -8.97 17.12 5.92
N THR A 41 -9.85 16.14 5.88
CA THR A 41 -11.12 16.12 6.61
C THR A 41 -10.96 15.60 8.04
N GLU A 42 -10.21 14.51 8.21
CA GLU A 42 -10.12 13.75 9.46
C GLU A 42 -8.78 13.93 10.17
N GLY A 43 -7.82 14.57 9.51
CA GLY A 43 -6.43 14.62 9.93
C GLY A 43 -5.67 13.34 9.57
N GLY A 44 -4.36 13.36 9.74
CA GLY A 44 -3.51 12.20 9.46
C GLY A 44 -2.16 12.58 8.91
N ILE A 45 -1.41 11.56 8.52
CA ILE A 45 -0.12 11.65 7.81
C ILE A 45 -0.32 11.01 6.46
N LEU A 46 0.12 11.67 5.40
CA LEU A 46 0.03 11.12 4.05
C LEU A 46 1.35 11.29 3.33
N ILE A 47 1.89 10.21 2.80
CA ILE A 47 3.18 10.18 2.10
C ILE A 47 3.00 9.48 0.76
N HIS A 48 3.49 10.11 -0.32
CA HIS A 48 3.59 9.55 -1.66
C HIS A 48 5.01 9.07 -1.90
N SER A 49 5.17 7.86 -2.43
CA SER A 49 6.46 7.21 -2.69
C SER A 49 7.35 7.20 -1.44
N TYR A 50 6.84 6.59 -0.35
CA TYR A 50 7.57 6.49 0.92
C TYR A 50 8.69 5.47 0.81
N SER A 51 9.92 5.94 0.57
CA SER A 51 11.12 5.10 0.57
C SER A 51 11.79 5.11 1.93
N TYR A 52 12.08 3.95 2.47
CA TYR A 52 12.68 3.78 3.79
C TYR A 52 13.67 2.60 3.81
N LYS A 53 14.55 2.61 4.83
CA LYS A 53 15.57 1.57 4.98
C LYS A 53 14.93 0.24 5.32
N THR A 54 15.41 -0.83 4.67
CA THR A 54 15.05 -2.19 5.07
C THR A 54 15.83 -2.59 6.33
N ASP A 55 15.13 -3.23 7.28
CA ASP A 55 15.81 -3.85 8.41
C ASP A 55 16.46 -5.17 7.95
N LYS A 56 17.78 -5.16 7.77
CA LYS A 56 18.56 -6.33 7.35
C LYS A 56 18.58 -7.44 8.40
N THR A 57 18.21 -7.14 9.66
CA THR A 57 18.15 -8.15 10.73
C THR A 57 16.88 -8.98 10.66
N GLN A 58 15.83 -8.46 10.03
CA GLN A 58 14.65 -9.23 9.69
C GLN A 58 14.97 -10.04 8.41
N ALA A 59 15.58 -11.20 8.63
CA ALA A 59 16.07 -12.12 7.62
C ALA A 59 15.13 -12.16 6.39
N GLY A 60 15.70 -11.88 5.24
CA GLY A 60 15.02 -12.05 3.98
C GLY A 60 14.41 -13.45 3.90
N ASN A 61 13.36 -13.63 3.11
CA ASN A 61 12.76 -14.93 2.92
C ASN A 61 13.83 -15.94 2.50
N ILE A 62 13.97 -17.02 3.26
CA ILE A 62 14.76 -18.14 2.82
C ILE A 62 14.04 -18.76 1.63
N LYS A 63 14.59 -18.58 0.44
CA LYS A 63 14.07 -19.19 -0.79
C LYS A 63 14.83 -20.45 -1.09
N LYS A 64 14.14 -21.44 -1.64
CA LYS A 64 14.74 -22.65 -2.19
C LYS A 64 14.95 -22.43 -3.68
N GLY A 65 16.19 -22.39 -4.14
CA GLY A 65 16.53 -22.35 -5.55
C GLY A 65 16.15 -23.64 -6.28
N GLU A 66 16.17 -23.61 -7.60
CA GLU A 66 15.85 -24.77 -8.46
C GLU A 66 16.75 -25.99 -8.16
N SER A 67 17.97 -25.76 -7.70
CA SER A 67 18.92 -26.80 -7.26
C SER A 67 18.65 -27.32 -5.84
N GLY A 68 17.62 -26.87 -5.15
CA GLY A 68 17.34 -27.20 -3.75
C GLY A 68 18.16 -26.44 -2.72
N GLN A 69 19.07 -25.56 -3.16
CA GLN A 69 19.89 -24.72 -2.30
C GLN A 69 19.06 -23.63 -1.66
N LEU A 70 19.18 -23.47 -0.34
CA LEU A 70 18.55 -22.36 0.40
C LEU A 70 19.39 -21.10 0.22
N TYR A 71 18.76 -20.00 -0.14
CA TYR A 71 19.40 -18.69 -0.18
C TYR A 71 18.50 -17.63 0.45
N ILE A 72 19.12 -16.61 1.02
CA ILE A 72 18.42 -15.44 1.53
C ILE A 72 18.27 -14.46 0.37
N GLU A 73 17.03 -14.10 0.05
CA GLU A 73 16.78 -13.07 -0.96
C GLU A 73 17.44 -11.77 -0.48
N ASN A 74 18.39 -11.25 -1.25
CA ASN A 74 18.99 -9.95 -0.96
C ASN A 74 17.93 -8.88 -1.18
N LEU A 75 17.30 -8.45 -0.10
CA LEU A 75 16.49 -7.25 -0.09
C LEU A 75 17.44 -6.06 -0.28
N GLY A 76 17.12 -5.19 -1.21
CA GLY A 76 17.86 -3.93 -1.39
C GLY A 76 17.99 -3.16 -0.08
N ASP A 77 18.83 -2.13 -0.04
CA ASP A 77 19.04 -1.32 1.15
C ASP A 77 17.82 -0.50 1.55
N TYR A 78 16.81 -0.43 0.70
CA TYR A 78 15.55 0.29 0.91
C TYR A 78 14.39 -0.38 0.18
N THR A 79 13.18 -0.06 0.62
CA THR A 79 11.93 -0.42 -0.05
C THR A 79 11.04 0.82 -0.13
N GLU A 80 10.03 0.77 -0.98
CA GLU A 80 9.14 1.91 -1.24
C GLU A 80 7.68 1.46 -1.20
N ILE A 81 6.84 2.24 -0.50
CA ILE A 81 5.39 2.12 -0.50
C ILE A 81 4.83 3.22 -1.39
N ASP A 82 3.98 2.88 -2.36
CA ASP A 82 3.43 3.84 -3.32
C ASP A 82 2.66 4.97 -2.62
N VAL A 83 1.74 4.61 -1.69
CA VAL A 83 1.02 5.58 -0.86
C VAL A 83 0.91 5.05 0.57
N LEU A 84 1.42 5.81 1.53
CA LEU A 84 1.23 5.54 2.97
C LEU A 84 0.29 6.57 3.57
N TYR A 85 -0.90 6.13 3.98
CA TYR A 85 -1.86 6.96 4.72
C TYR A 85 -1.99 6.46 6.16
N ILE A 86 -1.80 7.36 7.12
CA ILE A 86 -1.99 7.09 8.56
C ILE A 86 -3.05 8.06 9.08
N SER A 87 -4.19 7.52 9.43
CA SER A 87 -5.24 8.24 10.14
C SER A 87 -5.02 8.15 11.66
N LYS A 88 -5.87 8.79 12.43
CA LYS A 88 -5.86 8.62 13.90
C LYS A 88 -6.29 7.21 14.36
N TYR A 89 -6.78 6.35 13.48
CA TYR A 89 -7.26 5.02 13.85
C TYR A 89 -6.53 3.88 13.15
N ARG A 90 -5.96 4.10 11.96
CA ARG A 90 -5.39 3.05 11.12
C ARG A 90 -4.17 3.52 10.34
N VAL A 91 -3.37 2.56 9.95
CA VAL A 91 -2.26 2.70 9.01
C VAL A 91 -2.61 1.95 7.74
N PHE A 92 -2.65 2.61 6.61
CA PHE A 92 -2.92 2.04 5.29
C PHE A 92 -1.66 2.11 4.41
N PRO A 93 -0.81 1.08 4.40
CA PRO A 93 0.23 0.94 3.39
C PRO A 93 -0.44 0.45 2.10
N ILE A 94 -0.44 1.29 1.06
CA ILE A 94 -1.18 1.04 -0.18
C ILE A 94 -0.19 0.78 -1.31
N GLU A 95 -0.28 -0.40 -1.91
CA GLU A 95 0.37 -0.78 -3.16
C GLU A 95 -0.60 -0.52 -4.31
N VAL A 96 -0.15 0.20 -5.34
CA VAL A 96 -0.99 0.61 -6.47
C VAL A 96 -0.59 -0.16 -7.71
N LYS A 97 -1.55 -0.80 -8.37
CA LYS A 97 -1.28 -1.60 -9.57
C LYS A 97 -2.21 -1.31 -10.73
N ALA A 98 -1.60 -1.24 -11.92
CA ALA A 98 -2.29 -1.15 -13.20
C ALA A 98 -1.81 -2.28 -14.12
N TYR A 99 -2.71 -3.16 -14.56
CA TYR A 99 -2.40 -4.25 -15.46
C TYR A 99 -3.06 -4.03 -16.83
N LYS A 100 -2.33 -4.35 -17.90
CA LYS A 100 -2.89 -4.28 -19.27
C LYS A 100 -3.85 -5.42 -19.60
N SER A 101 -3.88 -6.46 -18.79
CA SER A 101 -4.69 -7.66 -19.01
C SER A 101 -6.16 -7.38 -18.79
N LYS A 102 -7.01 -8.06 -19.57
CA LYS A 102 -8.47 -8.00 -19.37
C LYS A 102 -8.90 -8.67 -18.08
N GLN A 103 -8.18 -9.72 -17.70
CA GLN A 103 -8.42 -10.50 -16.48
C GLN A 103 -7.09 -10.90 -15.86
N ILE A 104 -7.00 -10.84 -14.55
CA ILE A 104 -5.91 -11.36 -13.73
C ILE A 104 -6.45 -12.26 -12.63
N THR A 105 -5.67 -13.25 -12.25
CA THR A 105 -5.99 -14.12 -11.12
C THR A 105 -4.90 -13.96 -10.06
N LEU A 106 -5.31 -13.66 -8.84
CA LEU A 106 -4.45 -13.63 -7.65
C LEU A 106 -4.58 -14.92 -6.88
N THR A 107 -3.47 -15.52 -6.50
CA THR A 107 -3.37 -16.68 -5.62
C THR A 107 -2.45 -16.36 -4.45
N ASP A 108 -2.37 -17.24 -3.45
CA ASP A 108 -1.45 -17.07 -2.32
C ASP A 108 0.01 -17.01 -2.77
N ASP A 109 0.37 -17.75 -3.82
CA ASP A 109 1.74 -17.88 -4.31
C ASP A 109 2.11 -16.87 -5.40
N GLY A 110 1.13 -16.17 -5.99
CA GLY A 110 1.46 -15.31 -7.11
C GLY A 110 0.30 -14.65 -7.83
N ILE A 111 0.60 -14.32 -9.08
CA ILE A 111 -0.32 -13.68 -10.02
C ILE A 111 -0.23 -14.36 -11.38
N SER A 112 -1.36 -14.51 -12.07
CA SER A 112 -1.42 -15.01 -13.45
C SER A 112 -2.38 -14.17 -14.31
N GLY A 113 -2.30 -14.35 -15.64
CA GLY A 113 -3.07 -13.54 -16.57
C GLY A 113 -2.42 -12.19 -16.92
N CYS A 114 -1.23 -11.91 -16.42
CA CYS A 114 -0.40 -10.74 -16.73
C CYS A 114 0.97 -11.19 -17.29
N TYR A 115 1.90 -10.24 -17.50
CA TYR A 115 3.24 -10.59 -17.94
C TYR A 115 3.98 -11.41 -16.88
N LYS A 116 4.78 -12.42 -17.31
CA LYS A 116 5.52 -13.33 -16.41
C LYS A 116 6.50 -12.63 -15.47
N THR A 117 6.89 -11.40 -15.79
CA THR A 117 7.80 -10.57 -14.97
C THR A 117 7.09 -9.81 -13.86
N ASP A 118 5.75 -9.78 -13.88
CA ASP A 118 5.01 -9.07 -12.85
C ASP A 118 5.08 -9.82 -11.52
N LYS A 119 5.49 -9.09 -10.48
CA LYS A 119 5.48 -9.63 -9.12
C LYS A 119 4.06 -9.60 -8.56
N SER A 120 3.74 -10.55 -7.69
CA SER A 120 2.48 -10.51 -6.96
C SER A 120 2.39 -9.21 -6.14
N PRO A 121 1.37 -8.36 -6.35
CA PRO A 121 1.22 -7.13 -5.60
C PRO A 121 0.93 -7.41 -4.12
N VAL A 122 0.31 -8.55 -3.83
CA VAL A 122 0.02 -9.01 -2.48
C VAL A 122 1.32 -9.32 -1.74
N HIS A 123 2.21 -10.11 -2.35
CA HIS A 123 3.51 -10.43 -1.77
C HIS A 123 4.38 -9.18 -1.63
N GLN A 124 4.34 -8.28 -2.61
CA GLN A 124 5.07 -7.02 -2.56
C GLN A 124 4.61 -6.17 -1.37
N ASN A 125 3.30 -5.99 -1.18
CA ASN A 125 2.77 -5.22 -0.05
C ASN A 125 3.03 -5.90 1.30
N GLU A 126 2.98 -7.23 1.35
CA GLU A 126 3.37 -7.98 2.56
C GLU A 126 4.81 -7.65 2.97
N MET A 127 5.74 -7.65 2.02
CA MET A 127 7.14 -7.31 2.28
C MET A 127 7.30 -5.87 2.74
N HIS A 128 6.59 -4.92 2.11
CA HIS A 128 6.57 -3.54 2.57
C HIS A 128 6.12 -3.43 4.03
N CYS A 129 5.04 -4.10 4.39
CA CYS A 129 4.52 -4.07 5.76
C CYS A 129 5.48 -4.70 6.79
N ARG A 130 6.15 -5.81 6.44
CA ARG A 130 7.16 -6.43 7.30
C ARG A 130 8.32 -5.48 7.61
N HIS A 131 8.76 -4.70 6.62
CA HIS A 131 9.84 -3.73 6.82
C HIS A 131 9.36 -2.42 7.45
N LEU A 132 8.10 -2.05 7.27
CA LEU A 132 7.52 -0.86 7.88
C LEU A 132 7.26 -1.07 9.39
N TYR A 133 6.84 -2.26 9.80
CA TYR A 133 6.44 -2.57 11.16
C TYR A 133 7.47 -2.18 12.23
N PRO A 134 8.78 -2.48 12.09
CA PRO A 134 9.78 -2.08 13.09
C PRO A 134 9.83 -0.57 13.37
N TYR A 135 9.56 0.25 12.36
CA TYR A 135 9.49 1.71 12.54
C TYR A 135 8.23 2.13 13.29
N LEU A 136 7.11 1.48 13.02
CA LEU A 136 5.82 1.86 13.59
C LEU A 136 5.56 1.22 14.96
N TYR A 137 6.23 0.12 15.30
CA TYR A 137 5.96 -0.68 16.50
C TYR A 137 5.80 0.15 17.77
N ARG A 138 6.70 1.12 18.00
CA ARG A 138 6.67 1.98 19.19
C ARG A 138 5.50 2.97 19.20
N GLY A 139 4.91 3.25 18.04
CA GLY A 139 3.77 4.16 17.87
C GLY A 139 2.42 3.45 17.84
N LEU A 140 2.43 2.12 17.70
CA LEU A 140 1.21 1.31 17.73
C LEU A 140 0.84 0.98 19.18
N PRO A 141 -0.43 1.13 19.59
CA PRO A 141 -0.89 0.71 20.91
C PRO A 141 -0.56 -0.77 21.17
N ASN A 142 0.23 -1.04 22.21
CA ASN A 142 0.72 -2.39 22.56
C ASN A 142 1.45 -3.13 21.42
N GLY A 143 1.97 -2.41 20.41
CA GLY A 143 2.56 -3.03 19.24
C GLY A 143 1.57 -3.81 18.37
N ASP A 144 0.30 -3.51 18.45
CA ASP A 144 -0.78 -4.27 17.83
C ASP A 144 -0.84 -4.05 16.30
N THR A 145 -0.56 -5.11 15.55
CA THR A 145 -0.59 -5.09 14.07
C THR A 145 -1.98 -4.94 13.48
N ARG A 146 -3.05 -5.11 14.26
CA ARG A 146 -4.44 -4.88 13.80
C ARG A 146 -4.69 -3.42 13.41
N TYR A 147 -3.83 -2.49 13.84
CA TYR A 147 -3.86 -1.10 13.39
C TYR A 147 -3.37 -0.91 11.96
N ILE A 148 -2.63 -1.86 11.40
CA ILE A 148 -2.12 -1.81 10.03
C ILE A 148 -3.06 -2.60 9.11
N ILE A 149 -3.54 -1.95 8.06
CA ILE A 149 -4.41 -2.55 7.03
C ILE A 149 -3.67 -2.51 5.70
N PRO A 150 -2.89 -3.55 5.37
CA PRO A 150 -2.22 -3.65 4.09
C PRO A 150 -3.25 -3.69 2.95
N LEU A 151 -3.09 -2.80 1.96
CA LEU A 151 -4.06 -2.62 0.90
C LEU A 151 -3.40 -2.64 -0.48
N VAL A 152 -3.93 -3.45 -1.38
CA VAL A 152 -3.61 -3.39 -2.81
C VAL A 152 -4.75 -2.70 -3.53
N CYS A 153 -4.46 -1.59 -4.20
CA CYS A 153 -5.44 -0.83 -4.98
C CYS A 153 -5.23 -1.03 -6.48
N MET A 154 -6.21 -1.64 -7.12
CA MET A 154 -6.23 -1.82 -8.58
C MET A 154 -6.84 -0.60 -9.25
N VAL A 155 -6.06 0.09 -10.09
CA VAL A 155 -6.47 1.37 -10.69
C VAL A 155 -6.96 1.26 -12.12
N ASP A 156 -6.93 0.07 -12.70
CA ASP A 156 -7.46 -0.20 -14.03
C ASP A 156 -8.77 -1.01 -14.00
N LYS A 157 -9.29 -1.32 -15.19
CA LYS A 157 -10.53 -2.07 -15.36
C LYS A 157 -10.32 -3.58 -15.55
N ALA A 158 -9.16 -4.11 -15.19
CA ALA A 158 -8.93 -5.54 -15.26
C ALA A 158 -9.94 -6.27 -14.34
N GLN A 159 -10.55 -7.31 -14.86
CA GLN A 159 -11.35 -8.20 -14.02
C GLN A 159 -10.41 -8.96 -13.09
N ILE A 160 -10.64 -8.86 -11.78
CA ILE A 160 -9.83 -9.52 -10.78
C ILE A 160 -10.56 -10.77 -10.32
N VAL A 161 -9.89 -11.92 -10.47
CA VAL A 161 -10.30 -13.19 -9.86
C VAL A 161 -9.42 -13.40 -8.63
N ASP A 162 -10.00 -13.18 -7.45
CA ASP A 162 -9.29 -13.36 -6.18
C ASP A 162 -9.47 -14.79 -5.67
N SER A 163 -8.51 -15.65 -5.97
CA SER A 163 -8.44 -17.07 -5.57
C SER A 163 -7.50 -17.29 -4.40
N ARG A 164 -7.14 -16.24 -3.65
CA ARG A 164 -6.35 -16.36 -2.43
C ARG A 164 -7.13 -17.08 -1.33
N SER A 165 -6.39 -17.67 -0.37
CA SER A 165 -6.99 -18.21 0.85
C SER A 165 -7.70 -17.11 1.66
N GLU A 166 -8.69 -17.48 2.45
CA GLU A 166 -9.40 -16.55 3.32
C GLU A 166 -8.46 -15.86 4.32
N TRP A 167 -7.44 -16.58 4.80
CA TRP A 167 -6.42 -16.00 5.69
C TRP A 167 -5.68 -14.85 4.99
N GLN A 168 -5.21 -15.04 3.76
CA GLN A 168 -4.49 -14.00 3.03
C GLN A 168 -5.41 -12.82 2.67
N LYS A 169 -6.68 -13.06 2.33
CA LYS A 169 -7.68 -12.01 2.12
C LYS A 169 -7.98 -11.22 3.40
N MET A 170 -7.95 -11.89 4.55
CA MET A 170 -8.10 -11.22 5.84
C MET A 170 -6.91 -10.29 6.13
N TYR A 171 -5.70 -10.74 5.82
CA TYR A 171 -4.48 -10.00 6.14
C TYR A 171 -4.22 -8.87 5.15
N ILE A 172 -4.23 -9.12 3.83
CA ILE A 172 -4.01 -8.11 2.79
C ILE A 172 -5.30 -7.86 2.03
N LYS A 173 -5.80 -6.65 2.15
CA LYS A 173 -7.04 -6.22 1.52
C LYS A 173 -6.82 -5.86 0.05
N LEU A 174 -7.87 -6.00 -0.73
CA LEU A 174 -7.89 -5.66 -2.16
C LEU A 174 -9.07 -4.73 -2.42
N CYS A 175 -8.83 -3.65 -3.13
CA CYS A 175 -9.88 -2.77 -3.62
C CYS A 175 -9.59 -2.30 -5.05
N THR A 176 -10.59 -1.69 -5.67
CA THR A 176 -10.43 -0.92 -6.91
C THR A 176 -10.37 0.57 -6.58
N LEU A 177 -9.90 1.38 -7.52
CA LEU A 177 -9.86 2.83 -7.32
C LEU A 177 -11.27 3.40 -7.04
N ASP A 178 -12.30 2.86 -7.72
CA ASP A 178 -13.69 3.31 -7.55
C ASP A 178 -14.26 2.97 -6.17
N SER A 179 -13.72 1.96 -5.49
CA SER A 179 -14.15 1.52 -4.14
C SER A 179 -13.23 2.01 -3.02
N LEU A 180 -12.10 2.66 -3.32
CA LEU A 180 -11.08 3.03 -2.34
C LEU A 180 -11.62 3.98 -1.27
N ASP A 181 -12.38 5.02 -1.66
CA ASP A 181 -12.97 5.98 -0.71
C ASP A 181 -13.88 5.28 0.30
N ALA A 182 -14.79 4.45 -0.20
CA ALA A 182 -15.69 3.67 0.66
C ALA A 182 -14.90 2.70 1.56
N PHE A 183 -13.90 2.02 1.00
CA PHE A 183 -13.05 1.09 1.74
C PHE A 183 -12.34 1.80 2.92
N ILE A 184 -11.73 2.97 2.68
CA ILE A 184 -11.06 3.73 3.74
C ILE A 184 -12.08 4.12 4.82
N ARG A 185 -13.25 4.65 4.48
CA ARG A 185 -14.30 5.04 5.45
C ARG A 185 -14.75 3.88 6.32
N GLU A 186 -15.00 2.72 5.72
CA GLU A 186 -15.48 1.52 6.41
C GLU A 186 -14.42 0.94 7.36
N ASN A 187 -13.15 1.03 6.98
CA ASN A 187 -12.04 0.47 7.76
C ASN A 187 -11.36 1.48 8.68
N ASN A 188 -11.59 2.78 8.52
CA ASN A 188 -11.03 3.83 9.37
C ASN A 188 -11.84 4.01 10.67
N THR A 189 -12.03 2.92 11.38
CA THR A 189 -12.80 2.87 12.63
C THR A 189 -11.89 2.70 13.82
N PRO A 190 -12.23 3.28 14.99
CA PRO A 190 -11.45 3.08 16.20
C PRO A 190 -11.39 1.60 16.60
N LEU A 191 -10.20 1.16 17.05
CA LEU A 191 -10.04 -0.05 17.84
C LEU A 191 -10.18 0.31 19.33
N GLU A 192 -9.14 0.10 20.11
CA GLU A 192 -9.12 0.41 21.54
C GLU A 192 -8.67 1.85 21.82
N CYS A 193 -7.69 2.33 21.04
CA CYS A 193 -7.07 3.64 21.20
C CYS A 193 -6.90 4.36 19.88
N GLN A 194 -6.69 5.67 19.94
CA GLN A 194 -6.24 6.45 18.79
C GLN A 194 -4.72 6.38 18.68
N LEU A 195 -4.22 6.46 17.45
CA LEU A 195 -2.79 6.58 17.16
C LEU A 195 -2.30 7.98 17.55
N ASN A 196 -1.14 8.05 18.17
CA ASN A 196 -0.45 9.32 18.39
C ASN A 196 0.25 9.74 17.09
N LEU A 197 -0.38 10.62 16.32
CA LEU A 197 0.11 11.03 15.01
C LEU A 197 1.47 11.75 15.06
N GLN A 198 1.77 12.51 16.13
CA GLN A 198 3.06 13.19 16.28
C GLN A 198 4.19 12.16 16.51
N LEU A 199 3.92 11.14 17.32
CA LEU A 199 4.87 10.05 17.52
C LEU A 199 5.07 9.26 16.22
N MET A 200 3.97 8.92 15.52
CA MET A 200 4.04 8.22 14.22
C MET A 200 4.84 9.02 13.20
N ASP A 201 4.62 10.33 13.13
CA ASP A 201 5.39 11.24 12.26
C ASP A 201 6.89 11.20 12.55
N SER A 202 7.26 11.29 13.81
CA SER A 202 8.67 11.20 14.23
C SER A 202 9.31 9.87 13.84
N LEU A 203 8.62 8.76 14.10
CA LEU A 203 9.11 7.42 13.79
C LEU A 203 9.30 7.20 12.28
N LEU A 204 8.36 7.69 11.46
CA LEU A 204 8.48 7.59 10.01
C LEU A 204 9.67 8.38 9.48
N ARG A 205 9.93 9.57 10.04
CA ARG A 205 11.07 10.40 9.63
C ARG A 205 12.42 9.77 9.97
N GLU A 206 12.52 9.00 11.06
CA GLU A 206 13.74 8.28 11.43
C GLU A 206 14.18 7.28 10.32
N GLY A 207 13.23 6.61 9.67
CA GLY A 207 13.48 5.62 8.62
C GLY A 207 13.47 6.17 7.20
N MET A 208 12.90 7.35 6.99
CA MET A 208 12.67 7.91 5.66
C MET A 208 13.97 8.25 4.94
N ILE A 209 14.11 7.73 3.71
CA ILE A 209 15.18 8.10 2.77
C ILE A 209 14.70 9.22 1.87
N LYS A 210 13.53 9.06 1.26
CA LYS A 210 12.90 10.04 0.38
C LYS A 210 11.39 9.85 0.32
N SER A 211 10.70 10.89 -0.12
CA SER A 211 9.30 10.82 -0.54
C SER A 211 9.08 11.85 -1.66
N GLU A 212 8.12 11.60 -2.55
CA GLU A 212 7.74 12.59 -3.57
C GLU A 212 6.87 13.70 -2.97
N ARG A 213 6.00 13.35 -2.05
CA ARG A 213 5.13 14.29 -1.34
C ARG A 213 4.86 13.81 0.08
N TYR A 214 4.92 14.74 1.02
CA TYR A 214 4.70 14.47 2.43
C TYR A 214 3.76 15.50 3.05
N LEU A 215 2.69 15.02 3.65
CA LEU A 215 1.72 15.82 4.41
C LEU A 215 1.79 15.36 5.89
N PRO A 216 2.41 16.17 6.76
CA PRO A 216 2.50 15.88 8.19
C PRO A 216 1.13 16.03 8.87
N PRO A 217 0.96 15.53 10.10
CA PRO A 217 -0.25 15.74 10.87
C PRO A 217 -0.44 17.24 11.11
N ARG A 218 -1.68 17.71 10.99
CA ARG A 218 -2.02 19.09 11.35
C ARG A 218 -1.96 19.22 12.87
N MET A 219 -1.29 20.26 13.34
CA MET A 219 -1.30 20.67 14.74
C MET A 219 -2.62 21.33 15.11
#